data_309c9309605be5e19b3615d2b1af8e44
#
_entry.id   309c9309605be5e19b3615d2b1af8e44
#
_cell.length_a   1.000
_cell.length_b   1.000
_cell.length_c   1.000
_cell.angle_alpha   90.00
_cell.angle_beta   90.00
_cell.angle_gamma   90.00
#
_symmetry.space_group_name_H-M   'P 1'
#
loop_
_entity.id
_entity.type
_entity.pdbx_description
1 polymer ?
#
loop_
_entity_poly.entity_id
_entity_poly.type
_entity_poly.pdbx_seq_one_letter_code
_entity_poly.pdbx_strand_id
1 'polypeptide(L)'
;MLAAFETRAVATRPATRCKAFHYSAMNTPARILIRPSTDADLPAMQAIYAHHVLHGTGTFETEPPSVADLSARRADVLAKKLPWLVIEAGGAVQGYAYANWFKPRAAYRFSVEDSIYMAPDSAGKGLGKLLLTELLAQLERGGIRKAMAVIGDSANVGSIGVHKACGFEHVGIFKSCGWKFGAWRDIVLMEKALGAGDTTPAQAI
;
A
#
# COMPACT_ATOMS: atom_id res chain seq x y z
N MET A 1 47.66 -48.76 -72.83
CA MET A 1 47.45 -47.33 -72.57
C MET A 1 46.16 -47.16 -71.81
N LEU A 2 46.20 -47.09 -70.49
CA LEU A 2 45.01 -46.89 -69.68
C LEU A 2 45.04 -45.46 -69.17
N ALA A 3 44.01 -44.68 -69.48
CA ALA A 3 43.80 -43.34 -68.97
C ALA A 3 43.14 -43.39 -67.58
N ALA A 4 43.77 -42.70 -66.61
CA ALA A 4 43.24 -42.59 -65.27
C ALA A 4 42.17 -41.48 -65.23
N PHE A 5 41.01 -41.81 -64.69
CA PHE A 5 39.96 -40.80 -64.34
C PHE A 5 40.17 -40.33 -62.93
N GLU A 6 40.48 -39.01 -62.79
CA GLU A 6 40.48 -38.33 -61.51
C GLU A 6 39.04 -37.94 -61.10
N THR A 7 38.58 -38.46 -59.99
CA THR A 7 37.32 -38.07 -59.40
C THR A 7 37.54 -36.84 -58.48
N ARG A 8 36.97 -35.69 -58.90
CA ARG A 8 36.93 -34.44 -58.10
C ARG A 8 35.92 -34.61 -56.96
N ALA A 9 36.43 -34.45 -55.71
CA ALA A 9 35.59 -34.39 -54.54
C ALA A 9 34.82 -33.07 -54.47
N VAL A 10 33.49 -33.13 -54.29
CA VAL A 10 32.60 -32.00 -54.07
C VAL A 10 32.65 -31.63 -52.60
N ALA A 11 33.14 -30.43 -52.30
CA ALA A 11 33.17 -29.89 -50.93
C ALA A 11 31.75 -29.50 -50.48
N THR A 12 31.24 -30.17 -49.45
CA THR A 12 30.00 -29.83 -48.80
C THR A 12 30.20 -28.61 -47.88
N ARG A 13 29.43 -27.54 -48.11
CA ARG A 13 29.37 -26.34 -47.30
C ARG A 13 28.82 -26.68 -45.89
N PRO A 14 29.38 -26.13 -44.79
CA PRO A 14 28.80 -26.34 -43.46
C PRO A 14 27.50 -25.55 -43.32
N ALA A 15 26.47 -26.21 -42.76
CA ALA A 15 25.17 -25.65 -42.46
C ALA A 15 25.32 -24.46 -41.48
N THR A 16 24.80 -23.32 -41.87
CA THR A 16 24.74 -22.10 -41.06
C THR A 16 23.82 -22.37 -39.85
N ARG A 17 24.41 -22.40 -38.67
CA ARG A 17 23.68 -22.57 -37.38
C ARG A 17 22.79 -21.35 -37.19
N CYS A 18 21.47 -21.49 -37.32
CA CYS A 18 20.49 -20.50 -36.94
C CYS A 18 20.67 -20.18 -35.46
N LYS A 19 21.08 -18.96 -35.13
CA LYS A 19 21.04 -18.44 -33.75
C LYS A 19 19.58 -18.25 -33.40
N ALA A 20 19.09 -19.07 -32.46
CA ALA A 20 17.81 -18.83 -31.84
C ALA A 20 17.86 -17.47 -31.09
N PHE A 21 17.17 -16.48 -31.64
CA PHE A 21 16.90 -15.25 -30.93
C PHE A 21 15.98 -15.59 -29.76
N HIS A 22 16.52 -15.57 -28.53
CA HIS A 22 15.70 -15.56 -27.33
C HIS A 22 14.98 -14.21 -27.33
N TYR A 23 13.70 -14.22 -27.67
CA TYR A 23 12.80 -13.11 -27.44
C TYR A 23 12.70 -12.95 -25.92
N SER A 24 13.44 -12.00 -25.38
CA SER A 24 13.28 -11.59 -23.98
C SER A 24 11.83 -11.14 -23.82
N ALA A 25 11.07 -11.80 -22.95
CA ALA A 25 9.71 -11.43 -22.67
C ALA A 25 9.69 -9.94 -22.32
N MET A 26 9.01 -9.14 -23.13
CA MET A 26 8.77 -7.73 -22.86
C MET A 26 8.17 -7.64 -21.46
N ASN A 27 8.87 -6.95 -20.56
CA ASN A 27 8.44 -6.69 -19.22
C ASN A 27 7.23 -5.73 -19.31
N THR A 28 6.05 -6.29 -19.52
CA THR A 28 4.80 -5.51 -19.44
C THR A 28 4.76 -4.94 -18.02
N PRO A 29 4.69 -3.62 -17.83
CA PRO A 29 4.64 -3.04 -16.51
C PRO A 29 3.49 -3.69 -15.74
N ALA A 30 3.77 -4.19 -14.54
CA ALA A 30 2.76 -4.85 -13.72
C ALA A 30 1.57 -3.91 -13.55
N ARG A 31 0.39 -4.34 -14.00
CA ARG A 31 -0.85 -3.55 -13.88
C ARG A 31 -1.09 -3.25 -12.41
N ILE A 32 -1.14 -1.97 -12.06
CA ILE A 32 -1.52 -1.51 -10.72
C ILE A 32 -3.02 -1.32 -10.72
N LEU A 33 -3.68 -1.86 -9.69
CA LEU A 33 -5.12 -1.73 -9.47
C LEU A 33 -5.38 -1.35 -8.02
N ILE A 34 -6.15 -0.27 -7.80
CA ILE A 34 -6.68 0.08 -6.48
C ILE A 34 -8.18 -0.19 -6.53
N ARG A 35 -8.69 -0.93 -5.55
CA ARG A 35 -10.09 -1.32 -5.47
C ARG A 35 -10.57 -1.46 -4.02
N PRO A 36 -11.89 -1.46 -3.78
CA PRO A 36 -12.43 -1.90 -2.49
C PRO A 36 -11.93 -3.30 -2.14
N SER A 37 -11.63 -3.51 -0.86
CA SER A 37 -11.25 -4.83 -0.36
C SER A 37 -12.44 -5.78 -0.33
N THR A 38 -12.17 -7.05 -0.49
CA THR A 38 -13.13 -8.15 -0.36
C THR A 38 -12.70 -9.09 0.77
N ASP A 39 -13.52 -10.04 1.14
CA ASP A 39 -13.17 -11.05 2.16
C ASP A 39 -12.02 -11.95 1.71
N ALA A 40 -11.86 -12.14 0.39
CA ALA A 40 -10.73 -12.88 -0.18
C ALA A 40 -9.36 -12.20 0.07
N ASP A 41 -9.33 -10.89 0.34
CA ASP A 41 -8.10 -10.16 0.62
C ASP A 41 -7.66 -10.25 2.09
N LEU A 42 -8.54 -10.69 2.99
CA LEU A 42 -8.28 -10.72 4.44
C LEU A 42 -6.98 -11.47 4.81
N PRO A 43 -6.68 -12.65 4.25
CA PRO A 43 -5.41 -13.32 4.57
C PRO A 43 -4.18 -12.51 4.18
N ALA A 44 -4.19 -11.87 3.02
CA ALA A 44 -3.07 -11.04 2.55
C ALA A 44 -2.92 -9.77 3.40
N MET A 45 -4.03 -9.10 3.72
CA MET A 45 -4.03 -7.93 4.59
C MET A 45 -3.54 -8.28 6.00
N GLN A 46 -3.98 -9.42 6.55
CA GLN A 46 -3.54 -9.88 7.86
C GLN A 46 -2.03 -10.18 7.87
N ALA A 47 -1.50 -10.85 6.85
CA ALA A 47 -0.07 -11.12 6.74
C ALA A 47 0.76 -9.84 6.66
N ILE A 48 0.30 -8.83 5.89
CA ILE A 48 0.93 -7.51 5.82
C ILE A 48 0.92 -6.86 7.22
N TYR A 49 -0.24 -6.84 7.89
CA TYR A 49 -0.34 -6.22 9.21
C TYR A 49 0.49 -6.93 10.26
N ALA A 50 0.49 -8.28 10.27
CA ALA A 50 1.32 -9.09 11.15
C ALA A 50 2.81 -8.75 11.03
N HIS A 51 3.30 -8.52 9.80
CA HIS A 51 4.66 -8.07 9.61
C HIS A 51 4.93 -6.73 10.32
N HIS A 52 4.05 -5.76 10.19
CA HIS A 52 4.21 -4.45 10.85
C HIS A 52 4.07 -4.54 12.38
N VAL A 53 3.25 -5.45 12.89
CA VAL A 53 3.16 -5.70 14.33
C VAL A 53 4.46 -6.29 14.87
N LEU A 54 5.01 -7.30 14.18
CA LEU A 54 6.17 -8.07 14.66
C LEU A 54 7.52 -7.38 14.40
N HIS A 55 7.60 -6.52 13.37
CA HIS A 55 8.89 -5.98 12.91
C HIS A 55 8.91 -4.45 12.76
N GLY A 56 7.77 -3.78 12.89
CA GLY A 56 7.65 -2.34 12.69
C GLY A 56 7.13 -1.59 13.90
N THR A 57 7.31 -0.27 13.87
CA THR A 57 6.79 0.65 14.88
C THR A 57 5.57 1.45 14.40
N GLY A 58 5.12 1.24 13.16
CA GLY A 58 3.96 1.91 12.57
C GLY A 58 2.62 1.54 13.22
N THR A 59 2.59 0.51 14.05
CA THR A 59 1.48 0.16 14.94
C THR A 59 2.03 -0.18 16.32
N PHE A 60 1.26 0.12 17.37
CA PHE A 60 1.63 -0.21 18.75
C PHE A 60 0.97 -1.50 19.26
N GLU A 61 0.28 -2.24 18.39
CA GLU A 61 -0.09 -3.61 18.72
C GLU A 61 1.18 -4.46 18.88
N THR A 62 1.17 -5.36 19.85
CA THR A 62 2.29 -6.26 20.19
C THR A 62 2.06 -7.68 19.71
N GLU A 63 0.80 -8.04 19.46
CA GLU A 63 0.38 -9.34 18.95
C GLU A 63 -0.43 -9.13 17.66
N PRO A 64 -0.14 -9.88 16.58
CA PRO A 64 -0.90 -9.78 15.36
C PRO A 64 -2.35 -10.24 15.56
N PRO A 65 -3.35 -9.48 15.07
CA PRO A 65 -4.74 -9.93 15.10
C PRO A 65 -4.92 -11.16 14.20
N SER A 66 -5.92 -11.96 14.51
CA SER A 66 -6.37 -13.03 13.62
C SER A 66 -7.05 -12.46 12.36
N VAL A 67 -7.26 -13.32 11.35
CA VAL A 67 -8.07 -12.97 10.16
C VAL A 67 -9.50 -12.59 10.57
N ALA A 68 -10.05 -13.26 11.57
CA ALA A 68 -11.40 -12.97 12.09
C ALA A 68 -11.47 -11.57 12.75
N ASP A 69 -10.44 -11.20 13.54
CA ASP A 69 -10.38 -9.86 14.15
C ASP A 69 -10.28 -8.78 13.08
N LEU A 70 -9.44 -8.99 12.06
CA LEU A 70 -9.30 -8.04 10.95
C LEU A 70 -10.60 -7.93 10.14
N SER A 71 -11.31 -9.04 9.94
CA SER A 71 -12.64 -9.07 9.31
C SER A 71 -13.64 -8.23 10.09
N ALA A 72 -13.69 -8.37 11.42
CA ALA A 72 -14.57 -7.59 12.28
C ALA A 72 -14.26 -6.09 12.23
N ARG A 73 -12.95 -5.71 12.27
CA ARG A 73 -12.52 -4.32 12.12
C ARG A 73 -12.94 -3.74 10.76
N ARG A 74 -12.78 -4.52 9.69
CA ARG A 74 -13.20 -4.11 8.35
C ARG A 74 -14.72 -3.93 8.27
N ALA A 75 -15.51 -4.84 8.83
CA ALA A 75 -16.96 -4.74 8.85
C ALA A 75 -17.43 -3.47 9.60
N ASP A 76 -16.80 -3.13 10.74
CA ASP A 76 -17.09 -1.90 11.49
C ASP A 76 -16.84 -0.63 10.65
N VAL A 77 -15.73 -0.58 9.93
CA VAL A 77 -15.39 0.55 9.04
C VAL A 77 -16.41 0.67 7.90
N LEU A 78 -16.73 -0.44 7.24
CA LEU A 78 -17.69 -0.46 6.11
C LEU A 78 -19.11 -0.12 6.55
N ALA A 79 -19.51 -0.50 7.77
CA ALA A 79 -20.81 -0.12 8.34
C ALA A 79 -20.97 1.39 8.53
N LYS A 80 -19.86 2.10 8.70
CA LYS A 80 -19.80 3.57 8.76
C LYS A 80 -19.72 4.23 7.38
N LYS A 81 -19.84 3.43 6.30
CA LYS A 81 -19.68 3.86 4.90
C LYS A 81 -18.29 4.48 4.59
N LEU A 82 -17.29 4.10 5.37
CA LEU A 82 -15.90 4.50 5.16
C LEU A 82 -15.18 3.49 4.27
N PRO A 83 -14.25 3.93 3.41
CA PRO A 83 -13.56 3.05 2.48
C PRO A 83 -12.51 2.18 3.19
N TRP A 84 -12.37 0.93 2.67
CA TRP A 84 -11.27 0.04 2.96
C TRP A 84 -10.74 -0.52 1.63
N LEU A 85 -9.57 -0.06 1.23
CA LEU A 85 -9.00 -0.28 -0.09
C LEU A 85 -7.79 -1.21 -0.04
N VAL A 86 -7.58 -1.95 -1.13
CA VAL A 86 -6.35 -2.67 -1.41
C VAL A 86 -5.71 -2.13 -2.69
N ILE A 87 -4.39 -2.21 -2.76
CA ILE A 87 -3.61 -1.98 -3.98
C ILE A 87 -2.97 -3.29 -4.42
N GLU A 88 -3.18 -3.65 -5.68
CA GLU A 88 -2.59 -4.83 -6.32
C GLU A 88 -1.55 -4.41 -7.35
N ALA A 89 -0.47 -5.18 -7.43
CA ALA A 89 0.47 -5.12 -8.54
C ALA A 89 0.96 -6.53 -8.84
N GLY A 90 1.00 -6.88 -10.13
CA GLY A 90 1.38 -8.23 -10.55
C GLY A 90 0.43 -9.34 -10.07
N GLY A 91 -0.85 -9.02 -9.83
CA GLY A 91 -1.87 -9.99 -9.39
C GLY A 91 -1.85 -10.32 -7.90
N ALA A 92 -1.04 -9.61 -7.09
CA ALA A 92 -0.97 -9.80 -5.65
C ALA A 92 -1.25 -8.49 -4.89
N VAL A 93 -1.87 -8.59 -3.71
CA VAL A 93 -2.10 -7.45 -2.82
C VAL A 93 -0.75 -6.96 -2.29
N GLN A 94 -0.42 -5.70 -2.56
CA GLN A 94 0.82 -5.04 -2.18
C GLN A 94 0.66 -4.11 -0.97
N GLY A 95 -0.57 -3.86 -0.56
CA GLY A 95 -0.89 -3.02 0.59
C GLY A 95 -2.39 -2.77 0.70
N TYR A 96 -2.77 -2.19 1.81
CA TYR A 96 -4.15 -1.77 2.04
C TYR A 96 -4.18 -0.47 2.86
N ALA A 97 -5.27 0.28 2.72
CA ALA A 97 -5.52 1.48 3.50
C ALA A 97 -7.01 1.62 3.80
N TYR A 98 -7.31 2.17 4.95
CA TYR A 98 -8.67 2.46 5.40
C TYR A 98 -8.68 3.72 6.26
N ALA A 99 -9.87 4.19 6.60
CA ALA A 99 -10.04 5.22 7.60
C ALA A 99 -11.14 4.83 8.59
N ASN A 100 -11.03 5.32 9.82
CA ASN A 100 -12.09 5.16 10.81
C ASN A 100 -12.37 6.52 11.48
N TRP A 101 -13.49 6.68 12.16
CA TRP A 101 -13.74 7.90 12.93
C TRP A 101 -12.62 8.17 13.91
N PHE A 102 -12.13 9.40 13.91
CA PHE A 102 -11.04 9.81 14.79
C PHE A 102 -11.35 9.57 16.28
N LYS A 103 -12.60 9.80 16.69
CA LYS A 103 -13.11 9.50 18.02
C LYS A 103 -14.57 9.05 17.93
N PRO A 104 -15.07 8.27 18.89
CA PRO A 104 -16.40 7.63 18.81
C PRO A 104 -17.59 8.60 19.07
N ARG A 105 -17.36 9.89 19.28
CA ARG A 105 -18.45 10.85 19.53
C ARG A 105 -18.94 11.46 18.22
N ALA A 106 -20.25 11.68 18.10
CA ALA A 106 -20.94 12.13 16.89
C ALA A 106 -20.38 13.43 16.28
N ALA A 107 -19.86 14.33 17.10
CA ALA A 107 -19.23 15.58 16.60
C ALA A 107 -17.98 15.33 15.74
N TYR A 108 -17.32 14.16 15.89
CA TYR A 108 -16.15 13.78 15.09
C TYR A 108 -16.48 13.09 13.76
N ARG A 109 -17.75 12.90 13.40
CA ARG A 109 -18.15 12.13 12.21
C ARG A 109 -17.58 12.62 10.88
N PHE A 110 -17.11 13.86 10.81
CA PHE A 110 -16.47 14.45 9.63
C PHE A 110 -14.94 14.39 9.67
N SER A 111 -14.38 13.82 10.74
CA SER A 111 -12.94 13.67 10.95
C SER A 111 -12.58 12.21 11.08
N VAL A 112 -11.61 11.77 10.33
CA VAL A 112 -11.15 10.38 10.33
C VAL A 112 -9.67 10.29 10.65
N GLU A 113 -9.27 9.16 11.20
CA GLU A 113 -7.88 8.71 11.25
C GLU A 113 -7.66 7.70 10.13
N ASP A 114 -6.65 7.93 9.29
CA ASP A 114 -6.27 6.98 8.26
C ASP A 114 -5.26 5.96 8.77
N SER A 115 -5.24 4.82 8.10
CA SER A 115 -4.28 3.75 8.32
C SER A 115 -3.82 3.21 6.97
N ILE A 116 -2.51 3.07 6.79
CA ILE A 116 -1.92 2.53 5.58
C ILE A 116 -0.80 1.55 5.91
N TYR A 117 -0.87 0.36 5.32
CA TYR A 117 0.12 -0.70 5.50
C TYR A 117 0.51 -1.28 4.14
N MET A 118 1.81 -1.28 3.86
CA MET A 118 2.36 -1.81 2.62
C MET A 118 3.11 -3.12 2.88
N ALA A 119 3.05 -4.04 1.93
CA ALA A 119 3.89 -5.23 1.98
C ALA A 119 5.38 -4.84 2.02
N PRO A 120 6.24 -5.57 2.77
CA PRO A 120 7.65 -5.22 2.95
C PRO A 120 8.38 -4.96 1.62
N ASP A 121 8.13 -5.82 0.62
CA ASP A 121 8.77 -5.73 -0.69
C ASP A 121 8.21 -4.63 -1.59
N SER A 122 7.20 -3.88 -1.11
CA SER A 122 6.53 -2.82 -1.87
C SER A 122 7.02 -1.41 -1.52
N ALA A 123 7.96 -1.30 -0.57
CA ALA A 123 8.53 -0.02 -0.16
C ALA A 123 9.28 0.67 -1.32
N GLY A 124 9.23 2.00 -1.37
CA GLY A 124 9.96 2.80 -2.35
C GLY A 124 9.41 2.77 -3.79
N LYS A 125 8.35 2.00 -4.07
CA LYS A 125 7.74 1.88 -5.42
C LYS A 125 6.63 2.90 -5.70
N GLY A 126 6.39 3.85 -4.80
CA GLY A 126 5.34 4.86 -4.96
C GLY A 126 3.91 4.36 -4.71
N LEU A 127 3.71 3.06 -4.48
CA LEU A 127 2.38 2.45 -4.32
C LEU A 127 1.62 3.01 -3.13
N GLY A 128 2.29 3.29 -2.01
CA GLY A 128 1.67 3.89 -0.83
C GLY A 128 1.07 5.27 -1.11
N LYS A 129 1.77 6.11 -1.88
CA LYS A 129 1.24 7.42 -2.29
C LYS A 129 -0.02 7.27 -3.15
N LEU A 130 -0.01 6.36 -4.12
CA LEU A 130 -1.18 6.11 -4.98
C LEU A 130 -2.39 5.65 -4.14
N LEU A 131 -2.17 4.69 -3.25
CA LEU A 131 -3.21 4.14 -2.40
C LEU A 131 -3.81 5.18 -1.44
N LEU A 132 -2.95 5.96 -0.75
CA LEU A 132 -3.41 7.01 0.16
C LEU A 132 -4.13 8.13 -0.61
N THR A 133 -3.65 8.51 -1.79
CA THR A 133 -4.33 9.51 -2.63
C THR A 133 -5.76 9.07 -2.99
N GLU A 134 -5.96 7.80 -3.39
CA GLU A 134 -7.31 7.30 -3.70
C GLU A 134 -8.18 7.19 -2.44
N LEU A 135 -7.61 6.77 -1.30
CA LEU A 135 -8.34 6.77 -0.03
C LEU A 135 -8.87 8.16 0.30
N LEU A 136 -8.02 9.18 0.25
CA LEU A 136 -8.39 10.57 0.55
C LEU A 136 -9.46 11.09 -0.42
N ALA A 137 -9.37 10.77 -1.70
CA ALA A 137 -10.37 11.14 -2.70
C ALA A 137 -11.72 10.49 -2.42
N GLN A 138 -11.77 9.23 -1.97
CA GLN A 138 -13.02 8.58 -1.58
C GLN A 138 -13.61 9.16 -0.31
N LEU A 139 -12.78 9.48 0.68
CA LEU A 139 -13.21 10.14 1.92
C LEU A 139 -13.82 11.53 1.64
N GLU A 140 -13.19 12.32 0.78
CA GLU A 140 -13.69 13.62 0.37
C GLU A 140 -15.05 13.50 -0.32
N ARG A 141 -15.19 12.57 -1.29
CA ARG A 141 -16.48 12.29 -1.95
C ARG A 141 -17.55 11.79 -0.97
N GLY A 142 -17.15 11.11 0.11
CA GLY A 142 -18.01 10.67 1.20
C GLY A 142 -18.36 11.76 2.21
N GLY A 143 -17.94 13.01 2.00
CA GLY A 143 -18.27 14.16 2.88
C GLY A 143 -17.35 14.32 4.09
N ILE A 144 -16.27 13.55 4.20
CA ILE A 144 -15.25 13.74 5.23
C ILE A 144 -14.51 15.05 4.98
N ARG A 145 -14.26 15.79 6.04
CA ARG A 145 -13.69 17.15 5.99
C ARG A 145 -12.25 17.20 6.52
N LYS A 146 -11.82 16.22 7.30
CA LYS A 146 -10.49 16.18 7.87
C LYS A 146 -9.98 14.73 7.96
N ALA A 147 -8.78 14.50 7.47
CA ALA A 147 -8.02 13.29 7.71
C ALA A 147 -6.87 13.57 8.68
N MET A 148 -6.68 12.68 9.63
CA MET A 148 -5.60 12.69 10.61
C MET A 148 -4.77 11.45 10.46
N ALA A 149 -3.45 11.60 10.57
CA ALA A 149 -2.50 10.51 10.62
C ALA A 149 -1.85 10.48 12.00
N VAL A 150 -1.92 9.32 12.65
CA VAL A 150 -1.28 9.03 13.93
C VAL A 150 -0.17 8.02 13.66
N ILE A 151 1.03 8.53 13.39
CA ILE A 151 2.13 7.75 12.89
C ILE A 151 3.01 7.26 14.03
N GLY A 152 3.04 5.97 14.23
CA GLY A 152 3.95 5.33 15.18
C GLY A 152 5.40 5.49 14.75
N ASP A 153 6.15 6.07 15.68
CA ASP A 153 7.56 6.40 15.75
C ASP A 153 8.02 7.57 14.85
N SER A 154 8.73 8.51 15.46
CA SER A 154 9.41 9.62 14.76
C SER A 154 10.45 9.13 13.74
N ALA A 155 10.96 7.91 13.88
CA ALA A 155 11.87 7.27 12.94
C ALA A 155 11.16 6.66 11.72
N ASN A 156 9.82 6.62 11.68
CA ASN A 156 9.04 6.09 10.56
C ASN A 156 8.98 7.10 9.39
N VAL A 157 10.16 7.42 8.85
CA VAL A 157 10.31 8.39 7.74
C VAL A 157 9.51 8.00 6.49
N GLY A 158 9.27 6.71 6.27
CA GLY A 158 8.49 6.20 5.15
C GLY A 158 7.03 6.65 5.24
N SER A 159 6.37 6.43 6.38
CA SER A 159 4.99 6.86 6.59
C SER A 159 4.87 8.39 6.60
N ILE A 160 5.74 9.07 7.34
CA ILE A 160 5.78 10.55 7.37
C ILE A 160 5.92 11.11 5.94
N GLY A 161 6.82 10.53 5.14
CA GLY A 161 7.07 10.94 3.77
C GLY A 161 5.86 10.74 2.85
N VAL A 162 5.16 9.61 2.96
CA VAL A 162 3.94 9.33 2.18
C VAL A 162 2.84 10.33 2.52
N HIS A 163 2.56 10.58 3.79
CA HIS A 163 1.55 11.55 4.22
C HIS A 163 1.90 12.96 3.76
N LYS A 164 3.16 13.39 3.94
CA LYS A 164 3.62 14.69 3.43
C LYS A 164 3.44 14.81 1.92
N ALA A 165 3.78 13.76 1.15
CA ALA A 165 3.62 13.74 -0.30
C ALA A 165 2.15 13.74 -0.77
N CYS A 166 1.20 13.39 0.13
CA CYS A 166 -0.24 13.48 -0.07
C CYS A 166 -0.84 14.78 0.49
N GLY A 167 -0.01 15.72 0.97
CA GLY A 167 -0.44 17.06 1.41
C GLY A 167 -0.90 17.11 2.88
N PHE A 168 -0.48 16.17 3.71
CA PHE A 168 -0.63 16.31 5.15
C PHE A 168 0.38 17.30 5.72
N GLU A 169 -0.04 18.07 6.69
CA GLU A 169 0.78 19.00 7.45
C GLU A 169 1.13 18.42 8.83
N HIS A 170 2.32 18.73 9.32
CA HIS A 170 2.78 18.28 10.63
C HIS A 170 2.10 19.10 11.73
N VAL A 171 1.47 18.42 12.67
CA VAL A 171 0.78 19.06 13.83
C VAL A 171 1.67 19.08 15.06
N GLY A 172 2.33 17.96 15.36
CA GLY A 172 3.16 17.83 16.55
C GLY A 172 3.60 16.40 16.81
N ILE A 173 4.27 16.21 17.93
CA ILE A 173 4.79 14.92 18.36
C ILE A 173 4.43 14.67 19.83
N PHE A 174 3.78 13.54 20.10
CA PHE A 174 3.70 13.02 21.46
C PHE A 174 4.95 12.19 21.73
N LYS A 175 5.80 12.68 22.63
CA LYS A 175 7.03 12.01 23.01
C LYS A 175 6.76 10.83 23.94
N SER A 176 7.47 9.71 23.70
CA SER A 176 7.48 8.55 24.60
C SER A 176 6.08 8.03 24.93
N CYS A 177 5.22 7.94 23.91
CA CYS A 177 3.80 7.65 24.04
C CYS A 177 3.48 6.16 24.13
N GLY A 178 4.31 5.28 23.53
CA GLY A 178 4.13 3.84 23.54
C GLY A 178 5.41 3.10 23.88
N TRP A 179 5.27 1.87 24.41
CA TRP A 179 6.40 1.00 24.71
C TRP A 179 6.40 -0.19 23.74
N LYS A 180 7.42 -0.27 22.87
CA LYS A 180 7.53 -1.38 21.90
C LYS A 180 9.00 -1.68 21.59
N PHE A 181 9.32 -2.97 21.47
CA PHE A 181 10.68 -3.46 21.22
C PHE A 181 11.72 -2.90 22.21
N GLY A 182 11.36 -2.93 23.51
CA GLY A 182 12.28 -2.51 24.57
C GLY A 182 12.61 -1.02 24.61
N ALA A 183 11.81 -0.15 23.95
CA ALA A 183 12.02 1.28 23.93
C ALA A 183 10.72 2.09 23.91
N TRP A 184 10.78 3.30 24.48
CA TRP A 184 9.73 4.28 24.33
C TRP A 184 9.70 4.83 22.90
N ARG A 185 8.50 4.90 22.33
CA ARG A 185 8.24 5.35 20.97
C ARG A 185 7.37 6.59 20.96
N ASP A 186 7.69 7.49 20.05
CA ASP A 186 6.92 8.70 19.81
C ASP A 186 5.69 8.41 18.95
N ILE A 187 4.75 9.36 18.91
CA ILE A 187 3.70 9.44 17.90
C ILE A 187 3.84 10.77 17.16
N VAL A 188 3.98 10.73 15.87
CA VAL A 188 3.92 11.90 14.98
C VAL A 188 2.49 12.12 14.56
N LEU A 189 1.97 13.33 14.75
CA LEU A 189 0.64 13.74 14.37
C LEU A 189 0.72 14.58 13.11
N MET A 190 -0.04 14.19 12.08
CA MET A 190 -0.22 14.96 10.86
C MET A 190 -1.70 15.09 10.55
N GLU A 191 -2.08 16.12 9.80
CA GLU A 191 -3.47 16.33 9.40
C GLU A 191 -3.59 16.90 7.98
N LYS A 192 -4.75 16.69 7.37
CA LYS A 192 -5.10 17.25 6.06
C LYS A 192 -6.57 17.64 6.04
N ALA A 193 -6.85 18.88 5.61
CA ALA A 193 -8.20 19.28 5.23
C ALA A 193 -8.60 18.62 3.90
N LEU A 194 -9.87 18.16 3.81
CA LEU A 194 -10.45 17.52 2.62
C LEU A 194 -11.59 18.39 2.09
N GLY A 195 -11.65 18.56 0.78
CA GLY A 195 -12.67 19.39 0.12
C GLY A 195 -12.68 20.82 0.67
N ALA A 196 -13.84 21.28 1.13
CA ALA A 196 -13.99 22.62 1.70
C ALA A 196 -13.42 22.75 3.14
N GLY A 197 -12.92 21.67 3.74
CA GLY A 197 -12.38 21.70 5.11
C GLY A 197 -13.39 22.31 6.09
N ASP A 198 -12.99 23.36 6.79
CA ASP A 198 -13.78 24.11 7.77
C ASP A 198 -14.37 25.44 7.20
N THR A 199 -14.19 25.70 5.90
CA THR A 199 -14.62 26.97 5.28
C THR A 199 -16.13 27.06 5.04
N THR A 200 -16.85 25.93 5.14
CA THR A 200 -18.31 25.87 5.00
C THR A 200 -18.90 24.94 6.07
N PRO A 201 -20.18 25.15 6.47
CA PRO A 201 -20.88 24.21 7.34
C PRO A 201 -20.81 22.77 6.80
N ALA A 202 -20.60 21.81 7.69
CA ALA A 202 -20.63 20.40 7.32
C ALA A 202 -22.09 19.98 7.06
N GLN A 203 -22.33 19.36 5.90
CA GLN A 203 -23.64 18.79 5.58
C GLN A 203 -23.79 17.41 6.26
N ALA A 204 -25.04 17.01 6.52
CA ALA A 204 -25.31 15.67 7.04
C ALA A 204 -24.81 14.59 6.06
N ILE A 205 -24.08 13.61 6.58
CA ILE A 205 -23.55 12.44 5.82
C ILE A 205 -24.56 11.30 5.96
#